data_b1868e5e7d1c4fe4308cdcfacfbc5714
#
_entry.id   b1868e5e7d1c4fe4308cdcfacfbc5714
#
_cell.length_a   1.000
_cell.length_b   1.000
_cell.length_c   1.000
_cell.angle_alpha   90.00
_cell.angle_beta   90.00
_cell.angle_gamma   90.00
#
_symmetry.space_group_name_H-M   'P 1'
#
loop_
_entity.id
_entity.type
_entity.pdbx_description
1 polymer ?
#
loop_
_entity_poly.entity_id
_entity_poly.type
_entity_poly.pdbx_seq_one_letter_code
_entity_poly.pdbx_strand_id
1 'polypeptide(L)'
;MTGSVVVRPLEPADHDAWAPLFAAYREFYELDDEPEVVQRVWGWLQDPGHEENALVALVDGDIVGLAHHRLYSRPSEGATGLFLDDLFTASEVRGRGVGRALINRLAELALERGAAKVRWVTAPDNIVAQRLYDDLAERTDWLTYDLLL
;
A
#
# COMPACT_ATOMS: atom_id res chain seq x y z
N MET A 1 21.51 -7.14 15.49
CA MET A 1 20.98 -7.91 14.37
C MET A 1 19.67 -7.30 13.93
N THR A 2 19.54 -7.06 12.67
CA THR A 2 18.30 -6.56 12.11
C THR A 2 17.41 -7.75 11.77
N GLY A 3 16.14 -7.73 12.19
CA GLY A 3 15.19 -8.73 11.81
C GLY A 3 14.88 -8.68 10.31
N SER A 4 14.61 -9.83 9.72
CA SER A 4 14.14 -9.88 8.34
C SER A 4 12.70 -9.35 8.25
N VAL A 5 12.33 -8.83 7.08
CA VAL A 5 10.98 -8.35 6.83
C VAL A 5 10.12 -9.53 6.36
N VAL A 6 9.01 -9.74 7.03
CA VAL A 6 7.99 -10.73 6.64
C VAL A 6 6.77 -9.99 6.16
N VAL A 7 6.26 -10.35 4.98
CA VAL A 7 5.05 -9.75 4.41
C VAL A 7 3.95 -10.80 4.32
N ARG A 8 2.78 -10.47 4.82
CA ARG A 8 1.61 -11.35 4.77
C ARG A 8 0.31 -10.56 4.64
N PRO A 9 -0.79 -11.21 4.26
CA PRO A 9 -2.10 -10.55 4.29
C PRO A 9 -2.49 -10.10 5.70
N LEU A 10 -3.26 -9.02 5.76
CA LEU A 10 -3.85 -8.51 6.99
C LEU A 10 -4.81 -9.55 7.57
N GLU A 11 -4.78 -9.73 8.88
CA GLU A 11 -5.66 -10.65 9.61
C GLU A 11 -6.56 -9.86 10.58
N PRO A 12 -7.73 -10.40 10.98
CA PRO A 12 -8.62 -9.70 11.92
C PRO A 12 -7.95 -9.31 13.23
N ALA A 13 -6.99 -10.11 13.72
CA ALA A 13 -6.25 -9.81 14.95
C ALA A 13 -5.30 -8.61 14.83
N ASP A 14 -5.06 -8.11 13.62
CA ASP A 14 -4.09 -7.04 13.36
C ASP A 14 -4.64 -5.63 13.60
N HIS A 15 -5.93 -5.48 13.89
CA HIS A 15 -6.59 -4.18 13.99
C HIS A 15 -5.83 -3.17 14.84
N ASP A 16 -5.42 -3.58 16.05
CA ASP A 16 -4.82 -2.64 17.02
C ASP A 16 -3.41 -2.18 16.62
N ALA A 17 -2.74 -2.91 15.73
CA ALA A 17 -1.46 -2.49 15.16
C ALA A 17 -1.66 -1.74 13.83
N TRP A 18 -2.62 -2.16 13.01
CA TRP A 18 -2.91 -1.56 11.72
C TRP A 18 -3.51 -0.15 11.84
N ALA A 19 -4.48 0.03 12.74
CA ALA A 19 -5.21 1.29 12.85
C ALA A 19 -4.30 2.49 13.17
N PRO A 20 -3.39 2.42 14.17
CA PRO A 20 -2.46 3.53 14.41
C PRO A 20 -1.51 3.77 13.25
N LEU A 21 -1.10 2.70 12.57
CA LEU A 21 -0.19 2.83 11.41
C LEU A 21 -0.88 3.53 10.24
N PHE A 22 -2.14 3.20 9.96
CA PHE A 22 -2.90 3.89 8.92
C PHE A 22 -3.21 5.34 9.31
N ALA A 23 -3.51 5.60 10.58
CA ALA A 23 -3.66 6.96 11.06
C ALA A 23 -2.39 7.78 10.87
N ALA A 24 -1.22 7.19 11.12
CA ALA A 24 0.07 7.85 10.88
C ALA A 24 0.31 8.13 9.39
N TYR A 25 -0.10 7.23 8.51
CA TYR A 25 -0.06 7.47 7.05
C TYR A 25 -0.90 8.70 6.68
N ARG A 26 -2.12 8.80 7.22
CA ARG A 26 -3.00 9.94 6.95
C ARG A 26 -2.40 11.24 7.46
N GLU A 27 -1.81 11.23 8.64
CA GLU A 27 -1.12 12.39 9.21
C GLU A 27 0.08 12.81 8.34
N PHE A 28 0.84 11.85 7.84
CA PHE A 28 1.97 12.11 6.94
C PHE A 28 1.55 12.90 5.69
N TYR A 29 0.36 12.60 5.17
CA TYR A 29 -0.21 13.29 4.01
C TYR A 29 -1.11 14.47 4.40
N GLU A 30 -1.01 14.93 5.65
CA GLU A 30 -1.73 16.10 6.16
C GLU A 30 -3.26 15.99 6.04
N LEU A 31 -3.77 14.77 6.13
CA LEU A 31 -5.20 14.52 6.16
C LEU A 31 -5.73 14.71 7.59
N ASP A 32 -6.99 15.14 7.71
CA ASP A 32 -7.62 15.38 9.00
C ASP A 32 -7.69 14.10 9.84
N ASP A 33 -7.60 14.26 11.17
CA ASP A 33 -7.78 13.16 12.11
C ASP A 33 -9.27 12.78 12.16
N GLU A 34 -9.63 11.75 11.43
CA GLU A 34 -11.00 11.26 11.29
C GLU A 34 -11.05 9.76 11.60
N PRO A 35 -11.23 9.39 12.89
CA PRO A 35 -11.29 7.97 13.28
C PRO A 35 -12.33 7.16 12.50
N GLU A 36 -13.43 7.78 12.10
CA GLU A 36 -14.48 7.11 11.31
C GLU A 36 -14.00 6.70 9.93
N VAL A 37 -13.02 7.39 9.35
CA VAL A 37 -12.42 7.01 8.07
C VAL A 37 -11.59 5.74 8.26
N VAL A 38 -10.79 5.68 9.31
CA VAL A 38 -9.99 4.49 9.63
C VAL A 38 -10.91 3.28 9.87
N GLN A 39 -12.00 3.46 10.59
CA GLN A 39 -12.99 2.41 10.85
C GLN A 39 -13.68 1.94 9.56
N ARG A 40 -14.02 2.88 8.68
CA ARG A 40 -14.66 2.54 7.39
C ARG A 40 -13.73 1.68 6.53
N VAL A 41 -12.45 2.06 6.44
CA VAL A 41 -11.48 1.30 5.67
C VAL A 41 -11.26 -0.08 6.29
N TRP A 42 -11.21 -0.18 7.62
CA TRP A 42 -11.14 -1.49 8.28
C TRP A 42 -12.32 -2.38 7.87
N GLY A 43 -13.53 -1.81 7.81
CA GLY A 43 -14.71 -2.53 7.35
C GLY A 43 -14.58 -3.05 5.92
N TRP A 44 -14.01 -2.24 5.02
CA TRP A 44 -13.72 -2.70 3.65
C TRP A 44 -12.76 -3.88 3.64
N LEU A 45 -11.70 -3.80 4.44
CA LEU A 45 -10.67 -4.84 4.48
C LEU A 45 -11.16 -6.15 5.09
N GLN A 46 -12.22 -6.10 5.92
CA GLN A 46 -12.82 -7.29 6.51
C GLN A 46 -13.93 -7.89 5.66
N ASP A 47 -14.39 -7.17 4.64
CA ASP A 47 -15.49 -7.61 3.77
C ASP A 47 -14.91 -8.34 2.54
N PRO A 48 -15.10 -9.68 2.44
CA PRO A 48 -14.59 -10.42 1.29
C PRO A 48 -15.22 -10.01 -0.04
N GLY A 49 -16.35 -9.31 -0.01
CA GLY A 49 -16.99 -8.76 -1.20
C GLY A 49 -16.47 -7.39 -1.63
N HIS A 50 -15.60 -6.77 -0.84
CA HIS A 50 -15.02 -5.47 -1.19
C HIS A 50 -13.72 -5.65 -1.97
N GLU A 51 -13.43 -4.70 -2.88
CA GLU A 51 -12.25 -4.78 -3.72
C GLU A 51 -10.94 -4.46 -2.99
N GLU A 52 -11.01 -3.72 -1.87
CA GLU A 52 -9.79 -3.29 -1.17
C GLU A 52 -9.24 -4.40 -0.29
N ASN A 53 -7.91 -4.58 -0.34
CA ASN A 53 -7.17 -5.58 0.42
C ASN A 53 -5.95 -4.92 1.05
N ALA A 54 -5.32 -5.61 2.01
CA ALA A 54 -4.11 -5.11 2.65
C ALA A 54 -3.09 -6.20 2.85
N LEU A 55 -1.82 -5.83 2.62
CA LEU A 55 -0.66 -6.56 3.13
C LEU A 55 -0.10 -5.79 4.32
N VAL A 56 0.49 -6.53 5.26
CA VAL A 56 1.27 -5.94 6.34
C VAL A 56 2.69 -6.49 6.30
N ALA A 57 3.63 -5.66 6.74
CA ALA A 57 5.02 -6.04 6.87
C ALA A 57 5.39 -6.08 8.35
N LEU A 58 6.07 -7.15 8.74
CA LEU A 58 6.48 -7.36 10.12
C LEU A 58 8.01 -7.43 10.22
N VAL A 59 8.54 -6.83 11.28
CA VAL A 59 9.92 -6.96 11.70
C VAL A 59 9.90 -7.40 13.16
N ASP A 60 10.56 -8.51 13.47
CA ASP A 60 10.59 -9.10 14.82
C ASP A 60 9.17 -9.31 15.41
N GLY A 61 8.21 -9.67 14.56
CA GLY A 61 6.82 -9.94 14.96
C GLY A 61 5.94 -8.71 15.09
N ASP A 62 6.48 -7.51 14.93
CA ASP A 62 5.71 -6.27 15.01
C ASP A 62 5.32 -5.76 13.63
N ILE A 63 4.07 -5.36 13.45
CA ILE A 63 3.61 -4.75 12.19
C ILE A 63 4.20 -3.35 12.10
N VAL A 64 4.98 -3.12 11.06
CA VAL A 64 5.72 -1.87 10.84
C VAL A 64 5.45 -1.24 9.47
N GLY A 65 4.69 -1.91 8.62
CA GLY A 65 4.34 -1.41 7.31
C GLY A 65 3.02 -1.94 6.82
N LEU A 66 2.39 -1.20 5.92
CA LEU A 66 1.14 -1.61 5.27
C LEU A 66 1.13 -1.25 3.79
N ALA A 67 0.35 -2.00 3.03
CA ALA A 67 0.05 -1.71 1.63
C ALA A 67 -1.43 -2.02 1.38
N HIS A 68 -2.21 -1.01 1.05
CA HIS A 68 -3.59 -1.19 0.60
C HIS A 68 -3.58 -1.34 -0.92
N HIS A 69 -4.31 -2.33 -1.43
CA HIS A 69 -4.29 -2.62 -2.86
C HIS A 69 -5.61 -3.20 -3.35
N ARG A 70 -5.85 -3.09 -4.65
CA ARG A 70 -7.04 -3.62 -5.32
C ARG A 70 -6.73 -3.98 -6.76
N LEU A 71 -7.44 -4.94 -7.30
CA LEU A 71 -7.42 -5.19 -8.73
C LEU A 71 -8.29 -4.15 -9.43
N TYR A 72 -7.92 -3.78 -10.65
CA TYR A 72 -8.71 -2.87 -11.46
C TYR A 72 -8.69 -3.32 -12.92
N SER A 73 -9.77 -3.01 -13.63
CA SER A 73 -9.89 -3.35 -15.05
C SER A 73 -9.18 -2.31 -15.90
N ARG A 74 -8.49 -2.78 -16.95
CA ARG A 74 -7.80 -1.96 -17.94
C ARG A 74 -8.43 -2.21 -19.31
N PRO A 75 -9.56 -1.54 -19.63
CA PRO A 75 -10.32 -1.87 -20.85
C PRO A 75 -9.52 -1.71 -22.15
N SER A 76 -8.63 -0.72 -22.21
CA SER A 76 -7.85 -0.47 -23.45
C SER A 76 -6.96 -1.63 -23.83
N GLU A 77 -6.52 -2.43 -22.85
CA GLU A 77 -5.71 -3.62 -23.10
C GLU A 77 -6.49 -4.92 -22.91
N GLY A 78 -7.75 -4.84 -22.48
CA GLY A 78 -8.51 -6.03 -22.12
C GLY A 78 -7.85 -6.83 -21.01
N ALA A 79 -7.21 -6.12 -20.06
CA ALA A 79 -6.36 -6.72 -19.03
C ALA A 79 -6.77 -6.21 -17.65
N THR A 80 -6.21 -6.84 -16.63
CA THR A 80 -6.35 -6.44 -15.22
C THR A 80 -5.01 -5.89 -14.73
N GLY A 81 -5.07 -4.87 -13.88
CA GLY A 81 -3.91 -4.36 -13.15
C GLY A 81 -4.15 -4.49 -11.64
N LEU A 82 -3.07 -4.35 -10.88
CA LEU A 82 -3.15 -4.20 -9.43
C LEU A 82 -2.76 -2.77 -9.08
N PHE A 83 -3.65 -2.06 -8.36
CA PHE A 83 -3.39 -0.70 -7.93
C PHE A 83 -2.98 -0.70 -6.46
N LEU A 84 -1.83 -0.10 -6.18
CA LEU A 84 -1.34 0.13 -4.82
C LEU A 84 -1.85 1.51 -4.40
N ASP A 85 -2.88 1.51 -3.54
CA ASP A 85 -3.53 2.75 -3.11
C ASP A 85 -2.71 3.48 -2.05
N ASP A 86 -2.21 2.75 -1.04
CA ASP A 86 -1.47 3.32 0.07
C ASP A 86 -0.28 2.43 0.40
N LEU A 87 0.88 3.04 0.61
CA LEU A 87 2.10 2.37 1.05
C LEU A 87 2.72 3.17 2.18
N PHE A 88 2.93 2.55 3.33
CA PHE A 88 3.49 3.25 4.48
C PHE A 88 4.37 2.35 5.32
N THR A 89 5.45 2.93 5.84
CA THR A 89 6.38 2.29 6.77
C THR A 89 6.51 3.17 8.00
N ALA A 90 6.43 2.56 9.17
CA ALA A 90 6.65 3.27 10.43
C ALA A 90 8.01 3.98 10.42
N SER A 91 8.05 5.22 10.93
CA SER A 91 9.23 6.08 10.81
C SER A 91 10.48 5.47 11.44
N GLU A 92 10.34 4.74 12.54
CA GLU A 92 11.45 4.14 13.29
C GLU A 92 12.13 2.98 12.54
N VAL A 93 11.50 2.43 11.51
CA VAL A 93 12.08 1.30 10.73
C VAL A 93 12.32 1.65 9.27
N ARG A 94 12.22 2.91 8.89
CA ARG A 94 12.52 3.33 7.51
C ARG A 94 13.99 3.07 7.18
N GLY A 95 14.25 2.76 5.89
CA GLY A 95 15.59 2.41 5.44
C GLY A 95 15.96 0.94 5.61
N ARG A 96 15.05 0.10 6.08
CA ARG A 96 15.28 -1.35 6.27
C ARG A 96 14.68 -2.22 5.16
N GLY A 97 14.21 -1.62 4.06
CA GLY A 97 13.66 -2.36 2.93
C GLY A 97 12.21 -2.80 3.10
N VAL A 98 11.46 -2.22 4.03
CA VAL A 98 10.05 -2.58 4.27
C VAL A 98 9.19 -2.25 3.05
N GLY A 99 9.30 -1.03 2.51
CA GLY A 99 8.54 -0.63 1.33
C GLY A 99 8.86 -1.50 0.11
N ARG A 100 10.13 -1.80 -0.09
CA ARG A 100 10.58 -2.69 -1.17
C ARG A 100 9.99 -4.08 -1.02
N ALA A 101 9.98 -4.63 0.18
CA ALA A 101 9.43 -5.96 0.45
C ALA A 101 7.92 -5.99 0.16
N LEU A 102 7.19 -4.95 0.54
CA LEU A 102 5.76 -4.84 0.26
C LEU A 102 5.49 -4.78 -1.24
N ILE A 103 6.22 -3.95 -1.98
CA ILE A 103 6.04 -3.83 -3.44
C ILE A 103 6.41 -5.15 -4.13
N ASN A 104 7.49 -5.79 -3.73
CA ASN A 104 7.88 -7.08 -4.30
C ASN A 104 6.80 -8.15 -4.10
N ARG A 105 6.19 -8.18 -2.90
CA ARG A 105 5.09 -9.12 -2.65
C ARG A 105 3.84 -8.79 -3.48
N LEU A 106 3.55 -7.50 -3.67
CA LEU A 106 2.46 -7.08 -4.55
C LEU A 106 2.71 -7.51 -5.99
N ALA A 107 3.94 -7.44 -6.47
CA ALA A 107 4.29 -7.92 -7.81
C ALA A 107 4.02 -9.42 -7.95
N GLU A 108 4.38 -10.21 -6.95
CA GLU A 108 4.08 -11.65 -6.94
C GLU A 108 2.57 -11.90 -6.96
N LEU A 109 1.81 -11.19 -6.12
CA LEU A 109 0.35 -11.29 -6.10
C LEU A 109 -0.29 -10.92 -7.43
N ALA A 110 0.22 -9.86 -8.07
CA ALA A 110 -0.25 -9.44 -9.39
C ALA A 110 -0.08 -10.57 -10.41
N LEU A 111 1.09 -11.19 -10.43
CA LEU A 111 1.35 -12.33 -11.31
C LEU A 111 0.42 -13.52 -10.99
N GLU A 112 0.26 -13.86 -9.73
CA GLU A 112 -0.63 -14.95 -9.29
C GLU A 112 -2.07 -14.73 -9.73
N ARG A 113 -2.52 -13.48 -9.78
CA ARG A 113 -3.89 -13.11 -10.13
C ARG A 113 -4.07 -12.72 -11.60
N GLY A 114 -3.05 -12.89 -12.42
CA GLY A 114 -3.11 -12.58 -13.84
C GLY A 114 -3.14 -11.10 -14.17
N ALA A 115 -2.70 -10.24 -13.25
CA ALA A 115 -2.58 -8.81 -13.51
C ALA A 115 -1.34 -8.51 -14.33
N ALA A 116 -1.45 -7.53 -15.25
CA ALA A 116 -0.36 -7.19 -16.17
C ALA A 116 0.66 -6.21 -15.56
N LYS A 117 0.30 -5.50 -14.51
CA LYS A 117 1.18 -4.52 -13.85
C LYS A 117 0.69 -4.18 -12.45
N VAL A 118 1.57 -3.57 -11.68
CA VAL A 118 1.26 -2.86 -10.44
C VAL A 118 1.43 -1.37 -10.71
N ARG A 119 0.45 -0.56 -10.33
CA ARG A 119 0.48 0.89 -10.53
C ARG A 119 0.26 1.61 -9.22
N TRP A 120 0.98 2.71 -9.02
CA TRP A 120 0.75 3.62 -7.89
C TRP A 120 1.11 5.04 -8.29
N VAL A 121 0.66 6.00 -7.48
CA VAL A 121 0.97 7.42 -7.62
C VAL A 121 1.68 7.89 -6.35
N THR A 122 2.46 8.95 -6.47
CA THR A 122 3.15 9.57 -5.33
C THR A 122 3.19 11.08 -5.55
N ALA A 123 3.38 11.82 -4.46
CA ALA A 123 3.54 13.27 -4.54
C ALA A 123 4.88 13.62 -5.22
N PRO A 124 4.91 14.67 -6.05
CA PRO A 124 6.15 15.03 -6.77
C PRO A 124 7.29 15.49 -5.86
N ASP A 125 7.00 15.90 -4.63
CA ASP A 125 8.00 16.30 -3.65
C ASP A 125 8.44 15.16 -2.72
N ASN A 126 7.86 13.96 -2.85
CA ASN A 126 8.27 12.80 -2.07
C ASN A 126 9.50 12.13 -2.70
N ILE A 127 10.64 12.80 -2.60
CA ILE A 127 11.88 12.41 -3.28
C ILE A 127 12.43 11.09 -2.72
N VAL A 128 12.32 10.88 -1.41
CA VAL A 128 12.83 9.66 -0.77
C VAL A 128 12.11 8.43 -1.31
N ALA A 129 10.78 8.48 -1.39
CA ALA A 129 9.99 7.39 -1.95
C ALA A 129 10.30 7.17 -3.44
N GLN A 130 10.45 8.25 -4.20
CA GLN A 130 10.75 8.18 -5.63
C GLN A 130 12.06 7.47 -5.92
N ARG A 131 13.06 7.57 -5.06
CA ARG A 131 14.32 6.84 -5.22
C ARG A 131 14.08 5.32 -5.21
N LEU A 132 13.24 4.84 -4.31
CA LEU A 132 12.85 3.44 -4.29
C LEU A 132 12.05 3.08 -5.55
N TYR A 133 11.10 3.91 -5.92
CA TYR A 133 10.22 3.64 -7.04
C TYR A 133 10.97 3.62 -8.38
N ASP A 134 11.89 4.54 -8.58
CA ASP A 134 12.73 4.59 -9.80
C ASP A 134 13.62 3.35 -9.92
N ASP A 135 13.98 2.72 -8.80
CA ASP A 135 14.75 1.49 -8.77
C ASP A 135 13.91 0.26 -9.13
N LEU A 136 12.60 0.30 -8.85
CA LEU A 136 11.69 -0.85 -9.00
C LEU A 136 10.83 -0.80 -10.26
N ALA A 137 10.52 0.39 -10.77
CA ALA A 137 9.49 0.59 -11.78
C ALA A 137 9.84 1.74 -12.72
N GLU A 138 8.98 1.95 -13.71
CA GLU A 138 9.12 3.05 -14.65
C GLU A 138 8.17 4.18 -14.30
N ARG A 139 8.68 5.41 -14.25
CA ARG A 139 7.85 6.60 -14.10
C ARG A 139 7.07 6.83 -15.40
N THR A 140 5.75 7.02 -15.28
CA THR A 140 4.90 7.29 -16.45
C THR A 140 4.82 8.79 -16.73
N ASP A 141 4.36 9.13 -17.94
CA ASP A 141 4.09 10.50 -18.35
C ASP A 141 2.61 10.88 -18.18
N TRP A 142 1.79 9.97 -17.65
CA TRP A 142 0.37 10.23 -17.46
C TRP A 142 0.14 11.24 -16.34
N LEU A 143 -0.74 12.19 -16.58
CA LEU A 143 -1.17 13.16 -15.57
C LEU A 143 -2.46 12.68 -14.92
N THR A 144 -2.58 12.91 -13.62
CA THR A 144 -3.79 12.57 -12.87
C THR A 144 -4.67 13.81 -12.74
N TYR A 145 -5.98 13.65 -12.99
CA TYR A 145 -6.97 14.71 -12.84
C TYR A 145 -8.06 14.25 -11.90
N ASP A 146 -8.44 15.12 -10.98
CA ASP A 146 -9.58 14.89 -10.07
C ASP A 146 -10.63 15.97 -10.34
N LEU A 147 -11.86 15.55 -10.65
CA LEU A 147 -13.00 16.46 -10.67
C LEU A 147 -13.70 16.32 -9.32
N LEU A 148 -13.53 17.35 -8.48
CA LEU A 148 -14.11 17.32 -7.13
C LEU A 148 -15.63 17.51 -7.18
N LEU A 149 -16.37 16.72 -6.40
CA LEU A 149 -17.83 16.70 -6.38
C LEU A 149 -18.38 17.24 -5.06
#